data_e39103b002f3b81a1b89bdd16b4fb6fe
#
_entry.id   e39103b002f3b81a1b89bdd16b4fb6fe
#
_cell.length_a   1.000
_cell.length_b   1.000
_cell.length_c   1.000
_cell.angle_alpha   90.00
_cell.angle_beta   90.00
_cell.angle_gamma   90.00
#
_symmetry.space_group_name_H-M   'P 1'
#
loop_
_entity.id
_entity.type
_entity.pdbx_description
1 polymer ?
#
loop_
_entity_poly.entity_id
_entity_poly.type
_entity_poly.pdbx_seq_one_letter_code
_entity_poly.pdbx_strand_id
1 'polypeptide(L)'
;LGDVYKRQGMMLMGFFALAVAVTGFAPRLYNVFIRAALPTAAAAVLSALLCTLLCAGLYLTAADLAPKKFVAHKAAHGMQHTYKLCPMLCALSAVMHPFVLLCNLISDGLMRLLGNDPKALDETVTEEEILHMVGEGEEKGVIEENERDMITNIFDFNDTTVTEIMTHRTDICAIDEESTIAQAAVLAVENGFSRLPVYREDIDTIVGICYVKDFLPYVNQPVPDFIHLKDMVRPAYFIPETKKCSQLFKELKERRLQIAIIVDEYGGTAGLVTLEDLMESIFGNIQDEYDNEQEEIFRVSENEFTVDGTTSIDEISDLTDTEPVSYTHLRAHETT
;
A
#
# COMPACT_ATOMS: atom_id res chain seq x y z
N LEU A 1 19.04 14.78 0.14
CA LEU A 1 20.29 15.53 0.49
C LEU A 1 20.18 17.03 0.12
N GLY A 2 19.75 17.44 -1.08
CA GLY A 2 19.65 18.85 -1.47
C GLY A 2 18.67 19.71 -0.65
N ASP A 3 17.63 19.14 -0.09
CA ASP A 3 16.58 19.84 0.65
C ASP A 3 17.00 20.13 2.09
N VAL A 4 17.70 19.21 2.73
CA VAL A 4 18.27 19.37 4.09
C VAL A 4 19.29 20.51 4.11
N TYR A 5 20.19 20.56 3.12
CA TYR A 5 21.17 21.63 3.01
C TYR A 5 20.54 23.02 2.79
N LYS A 6 19.46 23.08 2.00
CA LYS A 6 18.71 24.33 1.80
C LYS A 6 18.04 24.81 3.08
N ARG A 7 17.40 23.91 3.84
CA ARG A 7 16.73 24.24 5.11
C ARG A 7 17.74 24.73 6.16
N GLN A 8 18.87 24.05 6.30
CA GLN A 8 19.93 24.45 7.23
C GLN A 8 20.52 25.82 6.86
N GLY A 9 20.80 26.08 5.58
CA GLY A 9 21.27 27.36 5.11
C GLY A 9 20.28 28.49 5.35
N MET A 10 19.00 28.28 5.13
CA MET A 10 17.92 29.24 5.40
C MET A 10 17.81 29.55 6.89
N MET A 11 17.87 28.55 7.78
CA MET A 11 17.84 28.76 9.23
C MET A 11 19.00 29.60 9.71
N LEU A 12 20.21 29.35 9.23
CA LEU A 12 21.41 30.11 9.57
C LEU A 12 21.33 31.61 9.15
N MET A 13 20.88 31.82 7.91
CA MET A 13 20.62 33.19 7.43
C MET A 13 19.58 33.89 8.30
N GLY A 14 18.55 33.15 8.74
CA GLY A 14 17.54 33.65 9.65
C GLY A 14 18.06 34.04 11.00
N PHE A 15 18.89 33.23 11.63
CA PHE A 15 19.54 33.57 12.91
C PHE A 15 20.47 34.80 12.78
N PHE A 16 21.23 34.90 11.68
CA PHE A 16 22.11 36.04 11.45
C PHE A 16 21.29 37.32 11.20
N ALA A 17 20.25 37.26 10.36
CA ALA A 17 19.35 38.39 10.13
C ALA A 17 18.66 38.83 11.41
N LEU A 18 18.21 37.88 12.24
CA LEU A 18 17.60 38.16 13.54
C LEU A 18 18.57 38.87 14.49
N ALA A 19 19.83 38.41 14.59
CA ALA A 19 20.85 39.01 15.43
C ALA A 19 21.13 40.47 15.02
N VAL A 20 21.29 40.73 13.72
CA VAL A 20 21.51 42.08 13.17
C VAL A 20 20.28 42.98 13.42
N ALA A 21 19.08 42.45 13.23
CA ALA A 21 17.84 43.20 13.41
C ALA A 21 17.61 43.55 14.89
N VAL A 22 17.84 42.63 15.81
CA VAL A 22 17.69 42.85 17.25
C VAL A 22 18.72 43.91 17.72
N THR A 23 19.99 43.81 17.32
CA THR A 23 21.00 44.79 17.70
C THR A 23 20.73 46.18 17.13
N GLY A 24 20.13 46.29 15.94
CA GLY A 24 19.82 47.58 15.29
C GLY A 24 18.51 48.24 15.77
N PHE A 25 17.46 47.45 16.04
CA PHE A 25 16.13 47.98 16.34
C PHE A 25 15.77 47.95 17.83
N ALA A 26 16.24 46.99 18.61
CA ALA A 26 15.91 46.92 20.04
C ALA A 26 16.26 48.17 20.83
N PRO A 27 17.42 48.88 20.60
CA PRO A 27 17.74 50.13 21.29
C PRO A 27 16.73 51.26 20.98
N ARG A 28 16.18 51.28 19.77
CA ARG A 28 15.15 52.28 19.39
C ARG A 28 13.85 52.05 20.14
N LEU A 29 13.40 50.80 20.20
CA LEU A 29 12.21 50.40 20.97
C LEU A 29 12.39 50.62 22.46
N TYR A 30 13.56 50.33 23.00
CA TYR A 30 13.92 50.60 24.40
C TYR A 30 13.72 52.08 24.76
N ASN A 31 14.21 53.00 23.93
CA ASN A 31 14.03 54.42 24.13
C ASN A 31 12.57 54.88 24.11
N VAL A 32 11.74 54.20 23.30
CA VAL A 32 10.30 54.48 23.28
C VAL A 32 9.61 54.05 24.60
N PHE A 33 9.99 52.83 25.11
CA PHE A 33 9.45 52.34 26.37
C PHE A 33 9.90 53.14 27.60
N ILE A 34 11.17 53.64 27.61
CA ILE A 34 11.64 54.56 28.67
C ILE A 34 10.86 55.88 28.67
N ARG A 35 10.54 56.44 27.49
CA ARG A 35 9.70 57.63 27.37
C ARG A 35 8.25 57.39 27.85
N ALA A 36 7.78 56.14 27.78
CA ALA A 36 6.47 55.73 28.29
C ALA A 36 6.47 55.39 29.79
N ALA A 37 7.56 55.80 30.52
CA ALA A 37 7.72 55.61 31.97
C ALA A 37 7.76 54.18 32.48
N LEU A 38 8.16 53.18 31.63
CA LEU A 38 8.40 51.84 32.09
C LEU A 38 9.73 51.70 32.88
N PRO A 39 9.81 50.82 33.88
CA PRO A 39 11.05 50.49 34.55
C PRO A 39 12.12 50.01 33.56
N THR A 40 13.39 50.44 33.78
CA THR A 40 14.50 50.16 32.84
C THR A 40 14.69 48.68 32.51
N ALA A 41 14.56 47.79 33.50
CA ALA A 41 14.65 46.35 33.31
C ALA A 41 13.48 45.80 32.46
N ALA A 42 12.25 46.21 32.72
CA ALA A 42 11.08 45.82 31.96
C ALA A 42 11.11 46.34 30.52
N ALA A 43 11.56 47.60 30.32
CA ALA A 43 11.71 48.19 28.99
C ALA A 43 12.74 47.43 28.15
N ALA A 44 13.85 46.98 28.75
CA ALA A 44 14.88 46.20 28.06
C ALA A 44 14.37 44.83 27.61
N VAL A 45 13.72 44.10 28.51
CA VAL A 45 13.14 42.77 28.18
C VAL A 45 12.03 42.88 27.14
N LEU A 46 11.12 43.82 27.29
CA LEU A 46 9.98 44.00 26.40
C LEU A 46 10.42 44.45 24.99
N SER A 47 11.40 45.33 24.90
CA SER A 47 11.97 45.77 23.61
C SER A 47 12.70 44.64 22.88
N ALA A 48 13.44 43.80 23.59
CA ALA A 48 14.10 42.62 23.02
C ALA A 48 13.07 41.58 22.54
N LEU A 49 12.06 41.24 23.38
CA LEU A 49 11.02 40.31 23.04
C LEU A 49 10.18 40.76 21.83
N LEU A 50 9.76 42.02 21.82
CA LEU A 50 8.92 42.52 20.71
C LEU A 50 9.72 42.59 19.41
N CYS A 51 11.00 42.98 19.48
CA CYS A 51 11.90 43.06 18.34
C CYS A 51 12.15 41.64 17.77
N THR A 52 12.44 40.64 18.63
CA THR A 52 12.62 39.26 18.20
C THR A 52 11.37 38.68 17.56
N LEU A 53 10.19 38.89 18.14
CA LEU A 53 8.93 38.42 17.61
C LEU A 53 8.60 39.02 16.25
N LEU A 54 8.77 40.33 16.08
CA LEU A 54 8.51 41.01 14.80
C LEU A 54 9.52 40.57 13.72
N CYS A 55 10.80 40.47 14.06
CA CYS A 55 11.81 40.04 13.10
C CYS A 55 11.67 38.57 12.73
N ALA A 56 11.34 37.68 13.68
CA ALA A 56 11.04 36.29 13.41
C ALA A 56 9.83 36.14 12.53
N GLY A 57 8.74 36.87 12.79
CA GLY A 57 7.54 36.86 11.95
C GLY A 57 7.80 37.36 10.53
N LEU A 58 8.56 38.43 10.37
CA LEU A 58 8.97 38.96 9.05
C LEU A 58 9.86 37.95 8.30
N TYR A 59 10.80 37.34 9.01
CA TYR A 59 11.68 36.32 8.44
C TYR A 59 10.85 35.11 7.97
N LEU A 60 9.97 34.59 8.83
CA LEU A 60 9.14 33.42 8.51
C LEU A 60 8.24 33.67 7.29
N THR A 61 7.65 34.88 7.23
CA THR A 61 6.81 35.25 6.08
C THR A 61 7.63 35.45 4.80
N ALA A 62 8.76 36.12 4.87
CA ALA A 62 9.55 36.47 3.69
C ALA A 62 10.43 35.31 3.18
N ALA A 63 11.02 34.52 4.09
CA ALA A 63 11.97 33.47 3.73
C ALA A 63 11.32 32.09 3.54
N ASP A 64 10.19 31.78 4.19
CA ASP A 64 9.54 30.49 4.13
C ASP A 64 8.16 30.52 3.46
N LEU A 65 7.21 31.29 4.01
CA LEU A 65 5.81 31.28 3.54
C LEU A 65 5.62 31.89 2.15
N ALA A 66 6.24 33.04 1.88
CA ALA A 66 6.06 33.75 0.62
C ALA A 66 6.67 32.98 -0.57
N PRO A 67 7.89 32.43 -0.50
CA PRO A 67 8.44 31.63 -1.59
C PRO A 67 7.64 30.35 -1.84
N LYS A 68 7.17 29.64 -0.80
CA LYS A 68 6.34 28.44 -0.94
C LYS A 68 5.04 28.72 -1.67
N LYS A 69 4.30 29.78 -1.25
CA LYS A 69 3.05 30.19 -1.92
C LYS A 69 3.30 30.66 -3.36
N PHE A 70 4.38 31.38 -3.61
CA PHE A 70 4.74 31.85 -4.95
C PHE A 70 5.09 30.70 -5.90
N VAL A 71 5.84 29.69 -5.42
CA VAL A 71 6.19 28.50 -6.20
C VAL A 71 4.95 27.65 -6.45
N ALA A 72 4.11 27.42 -5.44
CA ALA A 72 2.87 26.66 -5.60
C ALA A 72 1.93 27.32 -6.62
N HIS A 73 1.79 28.64 -6.60
CA HIS A 73 0.98 29.38 -7.56
C HIS A 73 1.55 29.34 -8.99
N LYS A 74 2.90 29.37 -9.15
CA LYS A 74 3.55 29.28 -10.45
C LYS A 74 3.75 27.86 -10.98
N ALA A 75 3.80 26.86 -10.12
CA ALA A 75 3.86 25.46 -10.55
C ALA A 75 2.64 25.08 -11.42
N ALA A 76 1.49 25.68 -11.14
CA ALA A 76 0.28 25.56 -11.96
C ALA A 76 0.41 26.20 -13.37
N HIS A 77 1.41 27.05 -13.62
CA HIS A 77 1.55 27.86 -14.87
C HIS A 77 2.88 27.67 -15.60
N GLY A 78 3.61 26.57 -15.35
CA GLY A 78 4.82 26.21 -16.11
C GLY A 78 6.14 26.73 -15.54
N MET A 79 7.07 25.81 -15.32
CA MET A 79 8.32 25.97 -14.56
C MET A 79 9.49 26.69 -15.31
N GLN A 80 9.26 27.38 -16.41
CA GLN A 80 10.35 27.90 -17.26
C GLN A 80 11.25 28.97 -16.64
N HIS A 81 10.81 29.66 -15.56
CA HIS A 81 11.59 30.75 -14.96
C HIS A 81 12.49 30.30 -13.80
N THR A 82 12.28 29.10 -13.27
CA THR A 82 13.04 28.57 -12.11
C THR A 82 14.48 28.22 -12.48
N TYR A 83 14.75 27.86 -13.75
CA TYR A 83 16.09 27.53 -14.22
C TYR A 83 17.09 28.70 -14.19
N LYS A 84 16.60 29.93 -14.28
CA LYS A 84 17.48 31.12 -14.23
C LYS A 84 18.05 31.41 -12.81
N LEU A 85 17.36 30.94 -11.77
CA LEU A 85 17.81 31.07 -10.37
C LEU A 85 18.72 29.91 -9.92
N CYS A 86 18.77 28.83 -10.68
CA CYS A 86 19.54 27.64 -10.34
C CYS A 86 21.05 27.91 -10.11
N PRO A 87 21.77 28.64 -11.00
CA PRO A 87 23.18 28.91 -10.79
C PRO A 87 23.47 29.77 -9.55
N MET A 88 22.59 30.70 -9.22
CA MET A 88 22.70 31.52 -8.01
C MET A 88 22.50 30.66 -6.74
N LEU A 89 21.55 29.75 -6.76
CA LEU A 89 21.31 28.80 -5.66
C LEU A 89 22.47 27.82 -5.50
N CYS A 90 23.06 27.35 -6.60
CA CYS A 90 24.26 26.50 -6.57
C CYS A 90 25.48 27.22 -5.99
N ALA A 91 25.67 28.46 -6.36
CA ALA A 91 26.77 29.27 -5.80
C ALA A 91 26.60 29.53 -4.29
N LEU A 92 25.37 29.83 -3.85
CA LEU A 92 25.04 30.00 -2.42
C LEU A 92 25.22 28.69 -1.65
N SER A 93 24.78 27.56 -2.22
CA SER A 93 24.97 26.22 -1.65
C SER A 93 26.45 25.88 -1.50
N ALA A 94 27.31 26.22 -2.49
CA ALA A 94 28.74 25.97 -2.42
C ALA A 94 29.42 26.77 -1.30
N VAL A 95 29.00 28.01 -1.05
CA VAL A 95 29.52 28.85 0.05
C VAL A 95 29.06 28.30 1.41
N MET A 96 27.85 27.78 1.52
CA MET A 96 27.31 27.23 2.77
C MET A 96 27.79 25.80 3.07
N HIS A 97 28.26 25.06 2.06
CA HIS A 97 28.69 23.68 2.19
C HIS A 97 29.67 23.40 3.33
N PRO A 98 30.79 24.17 3.52
CA PRO A 98 31.75 23.91 4.59
C PRO A 98 31.13 24.08 5.98
N PHE A 99 30.18 25.02 6.13
CA PHE A 99 29.50 25.23 7.41
C PHE A 99 28.53 24.11 7.73
N VAL A 100 27.74 23.63 6.73
CA VAL A 100 26.86 22.50 6.88
C VAL A 100 27.65 21.24 7.23
N LEU A 101 28.83 21.05 6.61
CA LEU A 101 29.71 19.92 6.88
C LEU A 101 30.18 19.92 8.33
N LEU A 102 30.52 21.11 8.88
CA LEU A 102 30.88 21.27 10.27
C LEU A 102 29.71 20.92 11.21
N CYS A 103 28.52 21.41 10.92
CA CYS A 103 27.31 21.09 11.71
C CYS A 103 27.00 19.60 11.73
N ASN A 104 27.09 18.93 10.58
CA ASN A 104 26.89 17.49 10.48
C ASN A 104 27.95 16.72 11.29
N LEU A 105 29.19 17.15 11.23
CA LEU A 105 30.29 16.52 11.98
C LEU A 105 30.08 16.62 13.50
N ILE A 106 29.56 17.75 13.97
CA ILE A 106 29.18 17.95 15.37
C ILE A 106 27.98 17.08 15.74
N SER A 107 26.94 17.03 14.86
CA SER A 107 25.76 16.22 15.07
C SER A 107 26.09 14.72 15.13
N ASP A 108 26.90 14.23 14.17
CA ASP A 108 27.36 12.85 14.14
C ASP A 108 28.19 12.48 15.38
N GLY A 109 29.04 13.44 15.83
CA GLY A 109 29.78 13.27 17.06
C GLY A 109 28.90 13.15 18.30
N LEU A 110 27.83 13.95 18.36
CA LEU A 110 26.86 13.91 19.45
C LEU A 110 26.03 12.59 19.43
N MET A 111 25.63 12.15 18.25
CA MET A 111 24.89 10.88 18.09
C MET A 111 25.72 9.67 18.53
N ARG A 112 27.02 9.65 18.17
CA ARG A 112 27.94 8.60 18.62
C ARG A 112 28.17 8.62 20.14
N LEU A 113 28.20 9.81 20.74
CA LEU A 113 28.30 9.98 22.20
C LEU A 113 27.07 9.46 22.93
N LEU A 114 25.90 9.54 22.29
CA LEU A 114 24.63 9.00 22.79
C LEU A 114 24.43 7.50 22.48
N GLY A 115 25.41 6.86 21.80
CA GLY A 115 25.38 5.42 21.50
C GLY A 115 24.59 5.05 20.25
N ASN A 116 24.17 6.02 19.44
CA ASN A 116 23.43 5.80 18.20
C ASN A 116 24.36 5.88 16.98
N ASP A 117 24.14 5.00 15.98
CA ASP A 117 24.90 5.05 14.72
C ASP A 117 24.26 6.11 13.80
N PRO A 118 24.97 7.18 13.42
CA PRO A 118 24.46 8.23 12.53
C PRO A 118 24.07 7.71 11.14
N LYS A 119 24.60 6.56 10.71
CA LYS A 119 24.25 5.93 9.42
C LYS A 119 22.96 5.13 9.45
N ALA A 120 22.44 4.79 10.62
CA ALA A 120 21.13 4.14 10.75
C ALA A 120 19.96 5.08 10.43
N LEU A 121 20.22 6.37 10.31
CA LEU A 121 19.28 7.43 9.91
C LEU A 121 19.33 7.74 8.40
N ASP A 122 19.98 6.90 7.57
CA ASP A 122 19.75 6.98 6.13
C ASP A 122 18.26 6.71 5.92
N GLU A 123 17.53 7.75 5.50
CA GLU A 123 16.10 7.78 5.20
C GLU A 123 15.77 6.69 4.15
N THR A 124 15.72 5.44 4.58
CA THR A 124 15.06 4.41 3.81
C THR A 124 13.58 4.71 3.96
N VAL A 125 12.98 5.18 2.89
CA VAL A 125 11.53 5.35 2.83
C VAL A 125 10.91 4.01 3.24
N THR A 126 10.17 4.00 4.33
CA THR A 126 9.50 2.80 4.81
C THR A 126 8.18 2.61 4.06
N GLU A 127 7.67 1.39 4.09
CA GLU A 127 6.36 1.05 3.53
C GLU A 127 5.26 1.90 4.16
N GLU A 128 5.28 2.06 5.49
CA GLU A 128 4.33 2.90 6.23
C GLU A 128 4.37 4.36 5.75
N GLU A 129 5.55 4.89 5.43
CA GLU A 129 5.68 6.27 4.92
C GLU A 129 5.08 6.40 3.51
N ILE A 130 5.21 5.37 2.67
CA ILE A 130 4.57 5.32 1.35
C ILE A 130 3.04 5.26 1.51
N LEU A 131 2.53 4.36 2.35
CA LEU A 131 1.09 4.23 2.61
C LEU A 131 0.49 5.51 3.19
N HIS A 132 1.20 6.18 4.11
CA HIS A 132 0.78 7.48 4.62
C HIS A 132 0.69 8.55 3.52
N MET A 133 1.67 8.58 2.59
CA MET A 133 1.62 9.51 1.44
C MET A 133 0.45 9.21 0.49
N VAL A 134 0.12 7.93 0.31
CA VAL A 134 -1.02 7.48 -0.50
C VAL A 134 -2.34 7.93 0.15
N GLY A 135 -2.50 7.73 1.48
CA GLY A 135 -3.67 8.21 2.24
C GLY A 135 -3.85 9.73 2.17
N GLU A 136 -2.74 10.50 2.30
CA GLU A 136 -2.81 11.95 2.07
C GLU A 136 -3.22 12.33 0.63
N GLY A 137 -2.85 11.49 -0.34
CA GLY A 137 -3.23 11.67 -1.75
C GLY A 137 -4.73 11.48 -1.96
N GLU A 138 -5.31 10.48 -1.31
CA GLU A 138 -6.74 10.19 -1.32
C GLU A 138 -7.54 11.31 -0.67
N GLU A 139 -7.21 11.74 0.55
CA GLU A 139 -7.86 12.86 1.24
C GLU A 139 -7.87 14.15 0.40
N LYS A 140 -6.85 14.35 -0.44
CA LYS A 140 -6.75 15.51 -1.35
C LYS A 140 -7.44 15.28 -2.69
N GLY A 141 -8.03 14.10 -2.94
CA GLY A 141 -8.72 13.74 -4.18
C GLY A 141 -7.78 13.60 -5.39
N VAL A 142 -6.50 13.27 -5.16
CA VAL A 142 -5.49 13.02 -6.20
C VAL A 142 -5.41 11.53 -6.54
N ILE A 143 -5.73 10.69 -5.57
CA ILE A 143 -5.78 9.23 -5.65
C ILE A 143 -7.21 8.81 -5.35
N GLU A 144 -7.78 7.89 -6.12
CA GLU A 144 -9.09 7.31 -5.86
C GLU A 144 -8.99 6.22 -4.77
N GLU A 145 -10.08 5.94 -4.07
CA GLU A 145 -10.16 4.94 -3.00
C GLU A 145 -9.68 3.56 -3.47
N ASN A 146 -10.18 3.10 -4.62
CA ASN A 146 -9.78 1.84 -5.22
C ASN A 146 -8.28 1.80 -5.60
N GLU A 147 -7.69 2.93 -6.01
CA GLU A 147 -6.26 3.01 -6.29
C GLU A 147 -5.42 2.89 -5.01
N ARG A 148 -5.89 3.50 -3.90
CA ARG A 148 -5.28 3.36 -2.58
C ARG A 148 -5.29 1.89 -2.14
N ASP A 149 -6.45 1.23 -2.25
CA ASP A 149 -6.63 -0.16 -1.82
C ASP A 149 -5.73 -1.11 -2.63
N MET A 150 -5.65 -0.92 -3.95
CA MET A 150 -4.69 -1.67 -4.79
C MET A 150 -3.24 -1.49 -4.34
N ILE A 151 -2.84 -0.27 -3.95
CA ILE A 151 -1.47 -0.01 -3.48
C ILE A 151 -1.22 -0.72 -2.14
N THR A 152 -2.18 -0.70 -1.23
CA THR A 152 -2.12 -1.41 0.05
C THR A 152 -2.03 -2.92 -0.18
N ASN A 153 -2.92 -3.47 -0.99
CA ASN A 153 -2.95 -4.89 -1.32
C ASN A 153 -1.65 -5.38 -1.99
N ILE A 154 -0.95 -4.54 -2.77
CA ILE A 154 0.36 -4.89 -3.34
C ILE A 154 1.42 -5.11 -2.25
N PHE A 155 1.40 -4.33 -1.17
CA PHE A 155 2.32 -4.54 -0.05
C PHE A 155 1.97 -5.82 0.70
N ASP A 156 0.69 -6.00 1.04
CA ASP A 156 0.20 -7.20 1.75
C ASP A 156 0.46 -8.47 0.94
N PHE A 157 0.29 -8.43 -0.38
CA PHE A 157 0.55 -9.54 -1.28
C PHE A 157 1.97 -10.13 -1.18
N ASN A 158 2.96 -9.30 -0.82
CA ASN A 158 4.32 -9.78 -0.60
C ASN A 158 4.45 -10.65 0.64
N ASP A 159 3.58 -10.44 1.62
CA ASP A 159 3.61 -11.15 2.90
C ASP A 159 2.55 -12.24 3.03
N THR A 160 1.51 -12.18 2.20
CA THR A 160 0.44 -13.19 2.12
C THR A 160 0.96 -14.55 1.66
N THR A 161 0.50 -15.61 2.30
CA THR A 161 0.78 -17.00 1.92
C THR A 161 -0.32 -17.54 1.02
N VAL A 162 0.00 -18.55 0.21
CA VAL A 162 -0.99 -19.15 -0.69
C VAL A 162 -2.17 -19.79 0.05
N THR A 163 -2.00 -20.16 1.31
CA THR A 163 -3.03 -20.73 2.17
C THR A 163 -4.17 -19.75 2.46
N GLU A 164 -3.86 -18.45 2.46
CA GLU A 164 -4.83 -17.39 2.78
C GLU A 164 -5.81 -17.09 1.63
N ILE A 165 -5.41 -17.45 0.39
CA ILE A 165 -6.21 -17.16 -0.82
C ILE A 165 -6.60 -18.41 -1.61
N MET A 166 -6.22 -19.61 -1.15
CA MET A 166 -6.48 -20.86 -1.88
C MET A 166 -7.95 -21.26 -1.81
N THR A 167 -8.43 -21.90 -2.86
CA THR A 167 -9.62 -22.74 -2.77
C THR A 167 -9.28 -23.98 -1.96
N HIS A 168 -9.97 -24.18 -0.84
CA HIS A 168 -9.73 -25.33 0.05
C HIS A 168 -10.09 -26.65 -0.61
N ARG A 169 -9.45 -27.75 -0.18
CA ARG A 169 -9.68 -29.10 -0.72
C ARG A 169 -11.16 -29.53 -0.76
N THR A 170 -11.96 -29.06 0.22
CA THR A 170 -13.40 -29.36 0.32
C THR A 170 -14.21 -28.74 -0.81
N ASP A 171 -13.71 -27.65 -1.39
CA ASP A 171 -14.41 -26.84 -2.39
C ASP A 171 -13.83 -27.04 -3.79
N ILE A 172 -12.80 -27.88 -3.91
CA ILE A 172 -12.20 -28.22 -5.21
C ILE A 172 -13.17 -29.06 -6.03
N CYS A 173 -13.58 -28.52 -7.17
CA CYS A 173 -14.25 -29.30 -8.21
C CYS A 173 -13.20 -30.06 -9.03
N ALA A 174 -13.10 -31.35 -8.84
CA ALA A 174 -12.15 -32.25 -9.51
C ALA A 174 -12.87 -33.44 -10.12
N ILE A 175 -12.19 -34.17 -11.02
CA ILE A 175 -12.77 -35.32 -11.72
C ILE A 175 -11.83 -36.53 -11.61
N ASP A 176 -12.43 -37.71 -11.52
CA ASP A 176 -11.71 -39.01 -11.50
C ASP A 176 -11.05 -39.28 -12.85
N GLU A 177 -9.84 -39.84 -12.85
CA GLU A 177 -9.07 -40.17 -14.08
C GLU A 177 -9.77 -41.23 -14.98
N GLU A 178 -10.63 -42.06 -14.40
CA GLU A 178 -11.38 -43.07 -15.13
C GLU A 178 -12.71 -42.53 -15.73
N SER A 179 -13.07 -41.27 -15.46
CA SER A 179 -14.23 -40.60 -16.01
C SER A 179 -14.14 -40.41 -17.51
N THR A 180 -15.28 -40.25 -18.16
CA THR A 180 -15.34 -39.97 -19.61
C THR A 180 -15.09 -38.48 -19.89
N ILE A 181 -14.63 -38.17 -21.09
CA ILE A 181 -14.49 -36.79 -21.59
C ILE A 181 -15.82 -36.02 -21.54
N ALA A 182 -16.92 -36.73 -21.82
CA ALA A 182 -18.26 -36.14 -21.78
C ALA A 182 -18.64 -35.70 -20.34
N GLN A 183 -18.37 -36.56 -19.34
CA GLN A 183 -18.61 -36.22 -17.93
C GLN A 183 -17.74 -35.02 -17.51
N ALA A 184 -16.45 -34.99 -17.91
CA ALA A 184 -15.58 -33.87 -17.63
C ALA A 184 -16.05 -32.56 -18.27
N ALA A 185 -16.56 -32.63 -19.50
CA ALA A 185 -17.10 -31.47 -20.19
C ALA A 185 -18.38 -30.93 -19.54
N VAL A 186 -19.29 -31.83 -19.12
CA VAL A 186 -20.51 -31.44 -18.39
C VAL A 186 -20.17 -30.77 -17.08
N LEU A 187 -19.33 -31.41 -16.27
CA LEU A 187 -18.90 -30.87 -14.99
C LEU A 187 -18.27 -29.45 -15.12
N ALA A 188 -17.40 -29.27 -16.12
CA ALA A 188 -16.78 -28.01 -16.39
C ALA A 188 -17.76 -26.90 -16.81
N VAL A 189 -18.75 -27.24 -17.63
CA VAL A 189 -19.78 -26.28 -18.11
C VAL A 189 -20.75 -25.90 -17.00
N GLU A 190 -21.17 -26.85 -16.18
CA GLU A 190 -22.10 -26.62 -15.07
C GLU A 190 -21.50 -25.69 -14.00
N ASN A 191 -20.21 -25.80 -13.79
CA ASN A 191 -19.49 -24.98 -12.78
C ASN A 191 -18.70 -23.81 -13.39
N GLY A 192 -18.71 -23.59 -14.70
CA GLY A 192 -18.00 -22.49 -15.35
C GLY A 192 -16.47 -22.62 -15.43
N PHE A 193 -15.90 -23.78 -15.11
CA PHE A 193 -14.45 -23.94 -15.01
C PHE A 193 -13.77 -24.22 -16.35
N SER A 194 -12.67 -23.54 -16.62
CA SER A 194 -11.83 -23.77 -17.79
C SER A 194 -10.78 -24.87 -17.60
N ARG A 195 -10.50 -25.26 -16.37
CA ARG A 195 -9.49 -26.25 -15.96
C ARG A 195 -10.01 -27.08 -14.82
N LEU A 196 -9.87 -28.39 -14.92
CA LEU A 196 -10.30 -29.31 -13.88
C LEU A 196 -9.10 -30.12 -13.39
N PRO A 197 -8.83 -30.14 -12.07
CA PRO A 197 -7.93 -31.13 -11.48
C PRO A 197 -8.45 -32.54 -11.72
N VAL A 198 -7.53 -33.46 -12.02
CA VAL A 198 -7.83 -34.89 -12.20
C VAL A 198 -7.18 -35.65 -11.07
N TYR A 199 -7.95 -36.45 -10.37
CA TYR A 199 -7.49 -37.26 -9.24
C TYR A 199 -7.57 -38.75 -9.53
N ARG A 200 -6.82 -39.53 -8.76
CA ARG A 200 -6.87 -40.99 -8.72
C ARG A 200 -7.25 -41.44 -7.32
N GLU A 201 -8.27 -42.29 -7.22
CA GLU A 201 -8.80 -42.83 -5.98
C GLU A 201 -9.48 -41.78 -5.11
N ASP A 202 -8.73 -40.75 -4.68
CA ASP A 202 -9.24 -39.63 -3.87
C ASP A 202 -8.59 -38.29 -4.26
N ILE A 203 -9.13 -37.20 -3.72
CA ILE A 203 -8.70 -35.83 -3.99
C ILE A 203 -7.27 -35.56 -3.51
N ASP A 204 -6.74 -36.39 -2.58
CA ASP A 204 -5.38 -36.24 -2.07
C ASP A 204 -4.34 -36.67 -3.12
N THR A 205 -4.76 -37.40 -4.16
CA THR A 205 -3.90 -37.90 -5.23
C THR A 205 -4.23 -37.23 -6.56
N ILE A 206 -3.90 -35.94 -6.70
CA ILE A 206 -4.02 -35.23 -7.99
C ILE A 206 -2.96 -35.75 -8.97
N VAL A 207 -3.40 -36.29 -10.12
CA VAL A 207 -2.51 -36.77 -11.18
C VAL A 207 -2.16 -35.69 -12.20
N GLY A 208 -2.99 -34.65 -12.32
CA GLY A 208 -2.75 -33.54 -13.21
C GLY A 208 -3.95 -32.65 -13.43
N ILE A 209 -3.90 -31.84 -14.48
CA ILE A 209 -4.94 -30.88 -14.84
C ILE A 209 -5.40 -31.16 -16.27
N CYS A 210 -6.72 -31.25 -16.52
CA CYS A 210 -7.24 -31.23 -17.86
C CYS A 210 -7.81 -29.84 -18.21
N TYR A 211 -7.71 -29.50 -19.48
CA TYR A 211 -8.16 -28.20 -20.02
C TYR A 211 -9.43 -28.43 -20.84
N VAL A 212 -10.49 -27.73 -20.50
CA VAL A 212 -11.81 -27.88 -21.17
C VAL A 212 -11.71 -27.56 -22.66
N LYS A 213 -10.86 -26.65 -23.08
CA LYS A 213 -10.60 -26.35 -24.49
C LYS A 213 -10.09 -27.54 -25.30
N ASP A 214 -9.43 -28.50 -24.64
CA ASP A 214 -8.90 -29.70 -25.31
C ASP A 214 -10.03 -30.71 -25.60
N PHE A 215 -11.23 -30.53 -25.03
CA PHE A 215 -12.44 -31.30 -25.32
C PHE A 215 -13.19 -30.82 -26.55
N LEU A 216 -12.98 -29.59 -27.03
CA LEU A 216 -13.68 -28.99 -28.15
C LEU A 216 -13.70 -29.86 -29.43
N PRO A 217 -12.62 -30.57 -29.81
CA PRO A 217 -12.64 -31.45 -30.97
C PRO A 217 -13.67 -32.59 -30.88
N TYR A 218 -14.10 -32.95 -29.65
CA TYR A 218 -15.01 -34.06 -29.37
C TYR A 218 -16.45 -33.60 -29.09
N VAL A 219 -16.72 -32.31 -29.13
CA VAL A 219 -18.07 -31.77 -29.06
C VAL A 219 -18.81 -32.11 -30.35
N ASN A 220 -19.96 -32.79 -30.26
CA ASN A 220 -20.75 -33.24 -31.39
C ASN A 220 -20.16 -34.39 -32.27
N GLN A 221 -19.10 -35.06 -31.81
CA GLN A 221 -18.57 -36.26 -32.44
C GLN A 221 -18.43 -37.38 -31.41
N PRO A 222 -18.64 -38.65 -31.82
CA PRO A 222 -18.37 -39.76 -30.91
C PRO A 222 -16.88 -39.76 -30.55
N VAL A 223 -16.56 -39.77 -29.25
CA VAL A 223 -15.19 -39.93 -28.77
C VAL A 223 -14.74 -41.33 -29.17
N PRO A 224 -13.62 -41.50 -29.88
CA PRO A 224 -13.08 -42.81 -30.21
C PRO A 224 -12.77 -43.61 -28.94
N ASP A 225 -13.07 -44.90 -28.92
CA ASP A 225 -12.93 -45.79 -27.75
C ASP A 225 -11.47 -45.86 -27.19
N PHE A 226 -10.50 -45.45 -27.99
CA PHE A 226 -9.08 -45.44 -27.59
C PHE A 226 -8.63 -44.12 -26.93
N ILE A 227 -9.50 -43.11 -26.84
CA ILE A 227 -9.15 -41.81 -26.21
C ILE A 227 -9.82 -41.75 -24.84
N HIS A 228 -9.03 -41.72 -23.82
CA HIS A 228 -9.45 -41.60 -22.43
C HIS A 228 -9.10 -40.23 -21.85
N LEU A 229 -9.79 -39.81 -20.81
CA LEU A 229 -9.53 -38.55 -20.11
C LEU A 229 -8.06 -38.43 -19.65
N LYS A 230 -7.52 -39.55 -19.15
CA LYS A 230 -6.09 -39.63 -18.69
C LYS A 230 -5.08 -39.27 -19.78
N ASP A 231 -5.42 -39.45 -21.08
CA ASP A 231 -4.54 -39.12 -22.19
C ASP A 231 -4.45 -37.60 -22.45
N MET A 232 -5.42 -36.84 -21.89
CA MET A 232 -5.49 -35.36 -21.98
C MET A 232 -4.98 -34.63 -20.75
N VAL A 233 -4.63 -35.37 -19.70
CA VAL A 233 -4.13 -34.82 -18.45
C VAL A 233 -2.73 -34.25 -18.64
N ARG A 234 -2.54 -33.00 -18.24
CA ARG A 234 -1.24 -32.33 -18.21
C ARG A 234 -0.68 -32.37 -16.78
N PRO A 235 0.67 -32.41 -16.60
CA PRO A 235 1.26 -32.39 -15.28
C PRO A 235 0.80 -31.19 -14.47
N ALA A 236 0.38 -31.41 -13.22
CA ALA A 236 0.08 -30.34 -12.28
C ALA A 236 1.37 -29.72 -11.72
N TYR A 237 1.28 -28.46 -11.31
CA TYR A 237 2.34 -27.79 -10.60
C TYR A 237 2.03 -27.80 -9.10
N PHE A 238 2.85 -28.50 -8.33
CA PHE A 238 2.68 -28.66 -6.89
C PHE A 238 3.53 -27.68 -6.12
N ILE A 239 2.95 -27.08 -5.08
CA ILE A 239 3.61 -26.11 -4.20
C ILE A 239 3.26 -26.38 -2.73
N PRO A 240 4.12 -26.02 -1.76
CA PRO A 240 3.81 -26.14 -0.35
C PRO A 240 2.92 -24.99 0.13
N GLU A 241 2.16 -25.21 1.19
CA GLU A 241 1.27 -24.23 1.84
C GLU A 241 1.97 -22.93 2.28
N THR A 242 3.24 -23.03 2.68
CA THR A 242 4.03 -21.88 3.17
C THR A 242 4.53 -20.94 2.09
N LYS A 243 4.21 -21.23 0.83
CA LYS A 243 4.69 -20.42 -0.30
C LYS A 243 4.04 -19.04 -0.30
N LYS A 244 4.83 -17.99 -0.56
CA LYS A 244 4.34 -16.62 -0.69
C LYS A 244 3.66 -16.40 -2.05
N CYS A 245 2.55 -15.65 -2.04
CA CYS A 245 1.76 -15.31 -3.24
C CYS A 245 2.62 -14.61 -4.31
N SER A 246 3.46 -13.65 -3.92
CA SER A 246 4.36 -12.93 -4.84
C SER A 246 5.37 -13.85 -5.55
N GLN A 247 5.88 -14.87 -4.86
CA GLN A 247 6.79 -15.87 -5.46
C GLN A 247 6.05 -16.78 -6.44
N LEU A 248 4.86 -17.27 -6.02
CA LEU A 248 4.03 -18.12 -6.88
C LEU A 248 3.61 -17.39 -8.15
N PHE A 249 3.17 -16.15 -8.04
CA PHE A 249 2.78 -15.32 -9.19
C PHE A 249 3.89 -15.22 -10.23
N LYS A 250 5.12 -14.97 -9.77
CA LYS A 250 6.30 -14.93 -10.65
C LYS A 250 6.54 -16.28 -11.35
N GLU A 251 6.46 -17.38 -10.61
CA GLU A 251 6.69 -18.73 -11.15
C GLU A 251 5.61 -19.15 -12.14
N LEU A 252 4.32 -18.90 -11.85
CA LEU A 252 3.22 -19.20 -12.76
C LEU A 252 3.37 -18.40 -14.08
N LYS A 253 3.73 -17.12 -13.98
CA LYS A 253 3.98 -16.27 -15.14
C LYS A 253 5.17 -16.75 -15.98
N GLU A 254 6.29 -17.08 -15.36
CA GLU A 254 7.50 -17.58 -16.05
C GLU A 254 7.25 -18.93 -16.75
N ARG A 255 6.49 -19.82 -16.09
CA ARG A 255 6.16 -21.17 -16.61
C ARG A 255 4.94 -21.16 -17.52
N ARG A 256 4.21 -20.04 -17.64
CA ARG A 256 2.95 -19.91 -18.37
C ARG A 256 1.88 -20.89 -17.88
N LEU A 257 1.85 -21.08 -16.55
CA LEU A 257 0.82 -21.86 -15.86
C LEU A 257 -0.22 -20.91 -15.29
N GLN A 258 -1.44 -21.40 -15.08
CA GLN A 258 -2.55 -20.61 -14.56
C GLN A 258 -3.17 -21.23 -13.31
N ILE A 259 -2.68 -22.40 -12.87
CA ILE A 259 -3.17 -23.12 -11.71
C ILE A 259 -2.02 -23.87 -11.05
N ALA A 260 -2.00 -23.91 -9.73
CA ALA A 260 -1.11 -24.71 -8.92
C ALA A 260 -1.90 -25.49 -7.88
N ILE A 261 -1.46 -26.70 -7.56
CA ILE A 261 -2.00 -27.54 -6.50
C ILE A 261 -1.13 -27.34 -5.25
N ILE A 262 -1.80 -27.06 -4.13
CA ILE A 262 -1.14 -26.85 -2.84
C ILE A 262 -1.14 -28.20 -2.10
N VAL A 263 0.03 -28.56 -1.57
CA VAL A 263 0.20 -29.80 -0.84
C VAL A 263 0.61 -29.52 0.61
N ASP A 264 0.04 -30.31 1.51
CA ASP A 264 0.34 -30.29 2.94
C ASP A 264 1.70 -30.99 3.24
N GLU A 265 2.09 -31.03 4.53
CA GLU A 265 3.32 -31.67 5.00
C GLU A 265 3.31 -33.20 4.83
N TYR A 266 2.15 -33.82 4.64
CA TYR A 266 1.98 -35.26 4.47
C TYR A 266 1.92 -35.66 2.98
N GLY A 267 1.90 -34.67 2.09
CA GLY A 267 1.81 -34.86 0.64
C GLY A 267 0.39 -35.00 0.11
N GLY A 268 -0.61 -34.74 0.93
CA GLY A 268 -2.03 -34.66 0.53
C GLY A 268 -2.35 -33.31 -0.11
N THR A 269 -3.49 -33.21 -0.79
CA THR A 269 -3.96 -31.96 -1.38
C THR A 269 -4.60 -31.07 -0.31
N ALA A 270 -4.00 -29.92 -0.03
CA ALA A 270 -4.56 -28.90 0.86
C ALA A 270 -5.54 -27.98 0.14
N GLY A 271 -5.23 -27.64 -1.11
CA GLY A 271 -6.04 -26.72 -1.89
C GLY A 271 -5.52 -26.57 -3.32
N LEU A 272 -6.06 -25.59 -4.02
CA LEU A 272 -5.53 -25.09 -5.28
C LEU A 272 -5.56 -23.56 -5.30
N VAL A 273 -4.74 -22.97 -6.14
CA VAL A 273 -4.74 -21.53 -6.39
C VAL A 273 -4.55 -21.27 -7.88
N THR A 274 -5.26 -20.31 -8.40
CA THR A 274 -5.18 -19.89 -9.80
C THR A 274 -4.39 -18.57 -9.93
N LEU A 275 -4.02 -18.21 -11.16
CA LEU A 275 -3.43 -16.90 -11.44
C LEU A 275 -4.47 -15.79 -11.23
N GLU A 276 -5.73 -16.12 -11.49
CA GLU A 276 -6.89 -15.28 -11.29
C GLU A 276 -7.03 -14.89 -9.81
N ASP A 277 -6.97 -15.84 -8.86
CA ASP A 277 -7.04 -15.59 -7.40
C ASP A 277 -5.88 -14.69 -6.93
N LEU A 278 -4.66 -14.92 -7.47
CA LEU A 278 -3.49 -14.08 -7.18
C LEU A 278 -3.64 -12.65 -7.70
N MET A 279 -4.36 -12.44 -8.80
CA MET A 279 -4.65 -11.09 -9.29
C MET A 279 -5.78 -10.44 -8.50
N GLU A 280 -6.80 -11.19 -8.13
CA GLU A 280 -7.92 -10.74 -7.32
C GLU A 280 -7.45 -10.22 -5.96
N SER A 281 -6.50 -10.90 -5.30
CA SER A 281 -5.94 -10.43 -4.04
C SER A 281 -5.20 -9.08 -4.13
N ILE A 282 -4.83 -8.61 -5.33
CA ILE A 282 -4.24 -7.29 -5.56
C ILE A 282 -5.30 -6.25 -5.96
N PHE A 283 -6.15 -6.63 -6.92
CA PHE A 283 -7.10 -5.69 -7.53
C PHE A 283 -8.44 -5.60 -6.79
N GLY A 284 -8.69 -6.51 -5.83
CA GLY A 284 -10.01 -6.71 -5.24
C GLY A 284 -10.92 -7.46 -6.22
N ASN A 285 -12.19 -7.65 -5.85
CA ASN A 285 -13.17 -8.31 -6.69
C ASN A 285 -13.28 -7.60 -8.05
N ILE A 286 -12.73 -8.24 -9.08
CA ILE A 286 -12.97 -7.85 -10.47
C ILE A 286 -14.27 -8.51 -10.85
N GLN A 287 -15.39 -7.79 -10.77
CA GLN A 287 -16.68 -8.28 -11.21
C GLN A 287 -16.58 -8.73 -12.67
N ASP A 288 -16.72 -10.03 -12.91
CA ASP A 288 -16.85 -10.57 -14.27
C ASP A 288 -18.31 -10.39 -14.74
N GLU A 289 -18.53 -10.22 -16.04
CA GLU A 289 -19.87 -10.04 -16.66
C GLU A 289 -20.85 -11.19 -16.36
N TYR A 290 -20.36 -12.28 -15.76
CA TYR A 290 -21.12 -13.50 -15.41
C TYR A 290 -21.24 -13.73 -13.90
N ASP A 291 -20.60 -12.91 -13.06
CA ASP A 291 -20.70 -13.04 -11.62
C ASP A 291 -22.05 -12.51 -11.15
N ASN A 292 -23.02 -13.42 -11.00
CA ASN A 292 -24.20 -13.18 -10.20
C ASN A 292 -23.87 -13.28 -8.72
N GLU A 293 -22.84 -12.54 -8.25
CA GLU A 293 -22.61 -12.40 -6.83
C GLU A 293 -23.81 -11.69 -6.23
N GLN A 294 -24.53 -12.40 -5.38
CA GLN A 294 -25.53 -11.80 -4.51
C GLN A 294 -24.73 -10.88 -3.57
N GLU A 295 -25.12 -9.61 -3.52
CA GLU A 295 -24.53 -8.68 -2.55
C GLU A 295 -24.50 -9.39 -1.18
N GLU A 296 -23.31 -9.60 -0.62
CA GLU A 296 -23.13 -10.31 0.66
C GLU A 296 -23.82 -9.58 1.82
N ILE A 297 -24.14 -8.31 1.62
CA ILE A 297 -24.75 -7.44 2.60
C ILE A 297 -25.99 -6.77 2.02
N PHE A 298 -27.16 -7.16 2.47
CA PHE A 298 -28.44 -6.53 2.13
C PHE A 298 -28.94 -5.66 3.27
N ARG A 299 -29.13 -4.37 3.00
CA ARG A 299 -29.79 -3.47 3.95
C ARG A 299 -31.31 -3.62 3.89
N VAL A 300 -31.89 -4.22 4.93
CA VAL A 300 -33.34 -4.46 5.01
C VAL A 300 -34.07 -3.22 5.55
N SER A 301 -33.47 -2.49 6.51
CA SER A 301 -34.00 -1.25 7.08
C SER A 301 -32.86 -0.34 7.55
N GLU A 302 -33.19 0.84 8.14
CA GLU A 302 -32.18 1.78 8.65
C GLU A 302 -31.20 1.16 9.64
N ASN A 303 -31.64 0.14 10.42
CA ASN A 303 -30.82 -0.49 11.48
C ASN A 303 -30.79 -2.04 11.35
N GLU A 304 -31.10 -2.57 10.19
CA GLU A 304 -31.20 -4.02 10.00
C GLU A 304 -30.54 -4.41 8.67
N PHE A 305 -29.53 -5.27 8.77
CA PHE A 305 -28.77 -5.79 7.64
C PHE A 305 -28.87 -7.31 7.64
N THR A 306 -28.99 -7.89 6.46
CA THR A 306 -28.79 -9.32 6.24
C THR A 306 -27.43 -9.49 5.61
N VAL A 307 -26.58 -10.28 6.25
CA VAL A 307 -25.21 -10.54 5.80
C VAL A 307 -25.05 -12.03 5.54
N ASP A 308 -24.24 -12.39 4.57
CA ASP A 308 -23.85 -13.79 4.37
C ASP A 308 -22.99 -14.26 5.55
N GLY A 309 -23.05 -15.54 5.89
CA GLY A 309 -22.28 -16.11 7.01
C GLY A 309 -20.76 -16.15 6.79
N THR A 310 -20.32 -15.90 5.57
CA THR A 310 -18.91 -15.81 5.15
C THR A 310 -18.34 -14.39 5.19
N THR A 311 -19.21 -13.37 5.33
CA THR A 311 -18.80 -11.95 5.39
C THR A 311 -17.82 -11.69 6.52
N SER A 312 -16.76 -10.93 6.25
CA SER A 312 -15.73 -10.56 7.22
C SER A 312 -16.31 -9.80 8.42
N ILE A 313 -15.81 -10.09 9.63
CA ILE A 313 -16.20 -9.37 10.85
C ILE A 313 -15.80 -7.90 10.77
N ASP A 314 -14.72 -7.58 10.08
CA ASP A 314 -14.25 -6.21 9.90
C ASP A 314 -15.22 -5.40 9.03
N GLU A 315 -15.77 -5.97 7.96
CA GLU A 315 -16.81 -5.33 7.13
C GLU A 315 -18.12 -5.08 7.90
N ILE A 316 -18.48 -6.02 8.79
CA ILE A 316 -19.65 -5.86 9.67
C ILE A 316 -19.39 -4.74 10.71
N SER A 317 -18.15 -4.62 11.19
CA SER A 317 -17.71 -3.58 12.12
C SER A 317 -17.84 -2.21 11.50
N ASP A 318 -17.33 -2.04 10.29
CA ASP A 318 -17.37 -0.77 9.54
C ASP A 318 -18.82 -0.34 9.21
N LEU A 319 -19.69 -1.31 8.91
CA LEU A 319 -21.10 -1.06 8.60
C LEU A 319 -21.93 -0.64 9.80
N THR A 320 -21.60 -1.18 10.98
CA THR A 320 -22.39 -0.99 12.22
C THR A 320 -21.78 0.05 13.15
N ASP A 321 -20.60 0.59 12.83
CA ASP A 321 -19.80 1.49 13.68
C ASP A 321 -19.63 0.92 15.11
N THR A 322 -19.46 -0.43 15.19
CA THR A 322 -19.30 -1.16 16.44
C THR A 322 -18.09 -2.08 16.36
N GLU A 323 -17.31 -2.20 17.44
CA GLU A 323 -16.23 -3.19 17.52
C GLU A 323 -16.78 -4.53 18.03
N PRO A 324 -17.12 -5.51 17.17
CA PRO A 324 -17.56 -6.82 17.61
C PRO A 324 -16.40 -7.55 18.29
N VAL A 325 -16.59 -7.98 19.52
CA VAL A 325 -15.61 -8.82 20.23
C VAL A 325 -15.82 -10.29 19.86
N SER A 326 -14.75 -11.06 19.83
CA SER A 326 -14.70 -12.47 19.37
C SER A 326 -15.67 -13.46 20.07
N TYR A 327 -16.42 -13.01 21.07
CA TYR A 327 -17.46 -13.78 21.80
C TYR A 327 -18.86 -13.17 21.63
N THR A 328 -19.07 -12.26 20.69
CA THR A 328 -20.40 -11.74 20.40
C THR A 328 -21.18 -12.80 19.61
N HIS A 329 -22.26 -13.33 20.17
CA HIS A 329 -23.11 -14.32 19.52
C HIS A 329 -23.91 -13.66 18.39
N LEU A 330 -23.51 -13.86 17.15
CA LEU A 330 -24.34 -13.61 15.99
C LEU A 330 -25.46 -14.67 15.98
N ARG A 331 -26.71 -14.23 16.02
CA ARG A 331 -27.87 -15.14 15.96
C ARG A 331 -28.14 -15.46 14.50
N ALA A 332 -27.65 -16.60 14.02
CA ALA A 332 -28.05 -17.13 12.73
C ALA A 332 -29.53 -17.54 12.79
N HIS A 333 -30.36 -17.00 11.92
CA HIS A 333 -31.67 -17.52 11.61
C HIS A 333 -31.51 -18.55 10.49
N GLU A 334 -31.58 -19.84 10.83
CA GLU A 334 -31.80 -20.89 9.83
C GLU A 334 -33.18 -20.67 9.22
N THR A 335 -33.23 -20.30 7.94
CA THR A 335 -34.44 -20.37 7.12
C THR A 335 -34.56 -21.81 6.64
N THR A 336 -35.58 -22.52 7.16
CA THR A 336 -36.12 -23.80 6.62
C THR A 336 -36.70 -23.60 5.23
#